data_bc5dfa5100d0112cca1ec91f28380de4
#
_entry.id   bc5dfa5100d0112cca1ec91f28380de4
#
_cell.length_a   1.000
_cell.length_b   1.000
_cell.length_c   1.000
_cell.angle_alpha   90.00
_cell.angle_beta   90.00
_cell.angle_gamma   90.00
#
_symmetry.space_group_name_H-M   'P 1'
#
loop_
_entity.id
_entity.type
_entity.pdbx_description
1 polymer ?
#
loop_
_entity_poly.entity_id
_entity_poly.type
_entity_poly.pdbx_seq_one_letter_code
_entity_poly.pdbx_strand_id
1 'polypeptide(L)'
;DFKKSGKWIIAYGDQYTQGGYYLASVANKVYINPEGMVDWHGIASQTQYIKDVAAKFGVHFNIVKVGKYKSFTEMYTEDKMSDANREQVTRYISGLWQKVLADVSQSRGINKDSLNHYADGLMVFEDSKLLKSRKMVDGFCYYDEIRDVVKKQLGLKADDKIKQVSMEDVNAAIDDSNILGDQIAVYYCSGSIVSTATPSLYGNEEQIVSTTVIKDLQDLGDDESIKAVVLRINSGGGDAYASEQIWRAVSELNKKKPVVVSMGGMAASGAYYMSMGARYVMAQPTTLT
;
A
#
# COMPACT_ATOMS: atom_id res chain seq x y z
N ASP A 1 15.83 1.66 -5.29
CA ASP A 1 16.72 2.83 -5.34
C ASP A 1 17.96 2.67 -4.44
N PHE A 2 17.82 2.30 -3.15
CA PHE A 2 18.98 2.12 -2.25
C PHE A 2 20.11 1.25 -2.86
N LYS A 3 19.80 0.14 -3.52
CA LYS A 3 20.78 -0.71 -4.20
C LYS A 3 21.49 -0.02 -5.37
N LYS A 4 20.84 0.98 -6.02
CA LYS A 4 21.47 1.75 -7.11
C LYS A 4 22.62 2.63 -6.61
N SER A 5 22.68 2.92 -5.31
CA SER A 5 23.83 3.62 -4.68
C SER A 5 25.06 2.73 -4.45
N GLY A 6 25.03 1.48 -4.89
CA GLY A 6 26.10 0.50 -4.68
C GLY A 6 26.07 -0.18 -3.30
N LYS A 7 25.08 0.16 -2.46
CA LYS A 7 24.93 -0.44 -1.12
C LYS A 7 24.13 -1.73 -1.20
N TRP A 8 24.38 -2.64 -0.28
CA TRP A 8 23.69 -3.92 -0.19
C TRP A 8 22.63 -3.93 0.93
N ILE A 9 21.68 -4.83 0.80
CA ILE A 9 20.60 -5.06 1.75
C ILE A 9 20.63 -6.51 2.19
N ILE A 10 20.60 -6.76 3.49
CA ILE A 10 20.34 -8.05 4.10
C ILE A 10 18.97 -7.96 4.79
N ALA A 11 18.08 -8.90 4.47
CA ALA A 11 16.84 -9.09 5.19
C ALA A 11 16.96 -10.31 6.09
N TYR A 12 16.47 -10.19 7.33
CA TYR A 12 16.33 -11.28 8.29
C TYR A 12 14.93 -11.26 8.89
N GLY A 13 14.35 -12.41 9.08
CA GLY A 13 13.08 -12.60 9.77
C GLY A 13 13.02 -13.96 10.47
N ASP A 14 12.37 -14.01 11.64
CA ASP A 14 12.03 -15.29 12.26
C ASP A 14 10.95 -16.01 11.47
N GLN A 15 10.03 -15.24 10.88
CA GLN A 15 9.00 -15.68 9.95
C GLN A 15 8.74 -14.57 8.94
N TYR A 16 8.25 -14.93 7.78
CA TYR A 16 7.81 -13.97 6.78
C TYR A 16 6.33 -14.19 6.44
N THR A 17 5.49 -13.19 6.69
CA THR A 17 4.20 -13.09 6.03
C THR A 17 4.42 -12.87 4.52
N GLN A 18 3.42 -13.14 3.68
CA GLN A 18 3.53 -12.92 2.23
C GLN A 18 3.96 -11.48 1.89
N GLY A 19 3.37 -10.48 2.56
CA GLY A 19 3.74 -9.06 2.39
C GLY A 19 5.16 -8.75 2.88
N GLY A 20 5.54 -9.31 4.04
CA GLY A 20 6.90 -9.18 4.58
C GLY A 20 7.94 -9.82 3.65
N TYR A 21 7.64 -10.99 3.10
CA TYR A 21 8.50 -11.65 2.13
C TYR A 21 8.60 -10.84 0.82
N TYR A 22 7.49 -10.31 0.34
CA TYR A 22 7.50 -9.44 -0.85
C TYR A 22 8.49 -8.29 -0.69
N LEU A 23 8.48 -7.60 0.46
CA LEU A 23 9.44 -6.54 0.77
C LEU A 23 10.87 -7.08 0.91
N ALA A 24 11.06 -8.20 1.62
CA ALA A 24 12.38 -8.80 1.82
C ALA A 24 13.00 -9.33 0.52
N SER A 25 12.18 -9.75 -0.44
CA SER A 25 12.62 -10.39 -1.69
C SER A 25 13.58 -9.53 -2.52
N VAL A 26 13.50 -8.20 -2.37
CA VAL A 26 14.38 -7.25 -3.08
C VAL A 26 15.79 -7.17 -2.47
N ALA A 27 16.01 -7.74 -1.27
CA ALA A 27 17.33 -7.74 -0.63
C ALA A 27 18.36 -8.53 -1.45
N ASN A 28 19.64 -8.21 -1.24
CA ASN A 28 20.72 -8.97 -1.85
C ASN A 28 20.84 -10.36 -1.22
N LYS A 29 20.52 -10.45 0.08
CA LYS A 29 20.46 -11.70 0.84
C LYS A 29 19.22 -11.70 1.74
N VAL A 30 18.51 -12.81 1.74
CA VAL A 30 17.36 -13.06 2.59
C VAL A 30 17.68 -14.24 3.50
N TYR A 31 17.66 -14.02 4.80
CA TYR A 31 17.87 -15.05 5.83
C TYR A 31 16.59 -15.24 6.63
N ILE A 32 16.40 -16.46 7.10
CA ILE A 32 15.28 -16.82 7.96
C ILE A 32 15.79 -17.71 9.12
N ASN A 33 15.07 -17.70 10.23
CA ASN A 33 15.32 -18.63 11.34
C ASN A 33 15.21 -20.07 10.82
N PRO A 34 16.06 -21.02 11.26
CA PRO A 34 16.00 -22.42 10.85
C PRO A 34 14.62 -23.09 11.02
N GLU A 35 13.87 -22.69 12.06
CA GLU A 35 12.51 -23.14 12.34
C GLU A 35 11.44 -22.17 11.81
N GLY A 36 11.85 -21.18 11.02
CA GLY A 36 10.98 -20.17 10.46
C GLY A 36 10.23 -20.66 9.22
N MET A 37 9.15 -19.92 8.88
CA MET A 37 8.33 -20.21 7.71
C MET A 37 8.14 -18.97 6.85
N VAL A 38 7.90 -19.18 5.57
CA VAL A 38 7.41 -18.17 4.64
C VAL A 38 5.95 -18.47 4.31
N ASP A 39 5.06 -17.60 4.75
CA ASP A 39 3.64 -17.70 4.44
C ASP A 39 3.39 -17.17 3.01
N TRP A 40 3.41 -18.11 2.05
CA TRP A 40 3.25 -17.84 0.62
C TRP A 40 2.04 -18.59 0.09
N HIS A 41 0.88 -17.89 -0.04
CA HIS A 41 -0.43 -18.53 -0.24
C HIS A 41 -1.30 -17.91 -1.33
N GLY A 42 -0.86 -16.80 -1.97
CA GLY A 42 -1.66 -16.11 -2.98
C GLY A 42 -2.62 -15.07 -2.39
N ILE A 43 -3.65 -14.70 -3.15
CA ILE A 43 -4.63 -13.69 -2.75
C ILE A 43 -6.04 -14.24 -2.94
N ALA A 44 -6.87 -14.13 -1.91
CA ALA A 44 -8.28 -14.50 -1.94
C ALA A 44 -9.17 -13.30 -1.54
N SER A 45 -10.39 -13.28 -2.04
CA SER A 45 -11.43 -12.33 -1.63
C SER A 45 -12.68 -13.10 -1.24
N GLN A 46 -13.22 -12.77 -0.07
CA GLN A 46 -14.44 -13.35 0.44
C GLN A 46 -15.42 -12.24 0.80
N THR A 47 -16.63 -12.31 0.24
CA THR A 47 -17.73 -11.38 0.54
C THR A 47 -18.78 -12.09 1.41
N GLN A 48 -19.18 -11.45 2.49
CA GLN A 48 -20.29 -11.92 3.32
C GLN A 48 -21.60 -11.34 2.79
N TYR A 49 -22.67 -12.12 2.83
CA TYR A 49 -24.01 -11.71 2.42
C TYR A 49 -24.93 -11.80 3.63
N ILE A 50 -25.61 -10.71 3.96
CA ILE A 50 -26.43 -10.58 5.18
C ILE A 50 -27.91 -10.39 4.92
N LYS A 51 -28.34 -10.47 3.66
CA LYS A 51 -29.76 -10.32 3.23
C LYS A 51 -30.69 -11.20 4.06
N ASP A 52 -30.42 -12.51 4.14
CA ASP A 52 -31.28 -13.45 4.84
C ASP A 52 -31.29 -13.25 6.35
N VAL A 53 -30.15 -12.86 6.92
CA VAL A 53 -30.06 -12.52 8.34
C VAL A 53 -30.91 -11.28 8.63
N ALA A 54 -30.78 -10.24 7.83
CA ALA A 54 -31.54 -9.00 7.96
C ALA A 54 -33.08 -9.27 7.85
N ALA A 55 -33.47 -10.08 6.87
CA ALA A 55 -34.89 -10.46 6.68
C ALA A 55 -35.48 -11.18 7.90
N LYS A 56 -34.71 -12.05 8.60
CA LYS A 56 -35.15 -12.69 9.85
C LYS A 56 -35.45 -11.70 10.98
N PHE A 57 -34.80 -10.53 10.95
CA PHE A 57 -35.04 -9.43 11.88
C PHE A 57 -36.06 -8.39 11.35
N GLY A 58 -36.71 -8.67 10.22
CA GLY A 58 -37.66 -7.75 9.60
C GLY A 58 -37.03 -6.54 8.92
N VAL A 59 -35.74 -6.57 8.67
CA VAL A 59 -34.99 -5.48 7.99
C VAL A 59 -34.95 -5.77 6.49
N HIS A 60 -35.41 -4.79 5.69
CA HIS A 60 -35.34 -4.82 4.24
C HIS A 60 -34.50 -3.62 3.72
N PHE A 61 -33.54 -3.89 2.85
CA PHE A 61 -32.69 -2.86 2.26
C PHE A 61 -33.27 -2.40 0.92
N ASN A 62 -33.51 -1.10 0.80
CA ASN A 62 -33.86 -0.47 -0.47
C ASN A 62 -32.61 0.19 -1.04
N ILE A 63 -32.11 -0.35 -2.16
CA ILE A 63 -30.88 0.10 -2.78
C ILE A 63 -31.16 0.82 -4.10
N VAL A 64 -30.56 2.00 -4.25
CA VAL A 64 -30.50 2.72 -5.52
C VAL A 64 -29.05 2.75 -5.96
N LYS A 65 -28.75 2.11 -7.09
CA LYS A 65 -27.39 2.07 -7.66
C LYS A 65 -27.42 2.31 -9.16
N VAL A 66 -26.34 2.86 -9.69
CA VAL A 66 -26.16 3.08 -11.12
C VAL A 66 -24.98 2.24 -11.63
N GLY A 67 -25.23 1.46 -12.68
CA GLY A 67 -24.23 0.62 -13.33
C GLY A 67 -24.06 -0.76 -12.67
N LYS A 68 -23.69 -1.74 -13.51
CA LYS A 68 -23.60 -3.16 -13.12
C LYS A 68 -22.43 -3.49 -12.20
N TYR A 69 -21.38 -2.65 -12.21
CA TYR A 69 -20.18 -2.86 -11.39
C TYR A 69 -20.21 -2.15 -10.03
N LYS A 70 -21.31 -1.45 -9.69
CA LYS A 70 -21.52 -0.87 -8.36
C LYS A 70 -22.00 -1.96 -7.39
N SER A 71 -21.09 -2.84 -7.00
CA SER A 71 -21.38 -4.10 -6.34
C SER A 71 -21.33 -4.07 -4.80
N PHE A 72 -20.87 -2.95 -4.20
CA PHE A 72 -20.77 -2.84 -2.74
C PHE A 72 -22.08 -3.19 -2.01
N THR A 73 -23.23 -2.89 -2.61
CA THR A 73 -24.55 -3.13 -2.01
C THR A 73 -25.03 -4.57 -2.13
N GLU A 74 -24.38 -5.43 -2.91
CA GLU A 74 -24.78 -6.83 -3.11
C GLU A 74 -24.78 -7.61 -1.80
N MET A 75 -23.90 -7.29 -0.85
CA MET A 75 -23.90 -7.90 0.48
C MET A 75 -25.24 -7.79 1.22
N TYR A 76 -26.05 -6.79 0.88
CA TYR A 76 -27.35 -6.53 1.51
C TYR A 76 -28.54 -7.08 0.71
N THR A 77 -28.40 -7.28 -0.60
CA THR A 77 -29.52 -7.60 -1.51
C THR A 77 -29.41 -8.93 -2.21
N GLU A 78 -28.20 -9.51 -2.27
CA GLU A 78 -27.95 -10.75 -2.98
C GLU A 78 -27.58 -11.88 -2.02
N ASP A 79 -27.64 -13.11 -2.51
CA ASP A 79 -27.24 -14.31 -1.75
C ASP A 79 -25.83 -14.79 -2.16
N LYS A 80 -25.32 -14.27 -3.27
CA LYS A 80 -24.02 -14.60 -3.85
C LYS A 80 -23.51 -13.45 -4.71
N MET A 81 -22.23 -13.49 -5.01
CA MET A 81 -21.59 -12.54 -5.89
C MET A 81 -22.16 -12.60 -7.31
N SER A 82 -22.58 -11.44 -7.87
CA SER A 82 -23.00 -11.34 -9.26
C SER A 82 -21.82 -11.61 -10.21
N ASP A 83 -22.11 -11.96 -11.47
CA ASP A 83 -21.08 -12.19 -12.48
C ASP A 83 -20.23 -10.93 -12.74
N ALA A 84 -20.86 -9.75 -12.74
CA ALA A 84 -20.15 -8.48 -12.90
C ALA A 84 -19.20 -8.20 -11.71
N ASN A 85 -19.66 -8.48 -10.48
CA ASN A 85 -18.81 -8.35 -9.30
C ASN A 85 -17.67 -9.38 -9.32
N ARG A 86 -17.95 -10.63 -9.69
CA ARG A 86 -16.94 -11.67 -9.84
C ARG A 86 -15.88 -11.28 -10.88
N GLU A 87 -16.30 -10.74 -12.01
CA GLU A 87 -15.38 -10.26 -13.05
C GLU A 87 -14.41 -9.21 -12.49
N GLN A 88 -14.94 -8.14 -11.85
CA GLN A 88 -14.09 -7.06 -11.35
C GLN A 88 -13.18 -7.50 -10.21
N VAL A 89 -13.69 -8.30 -9.24
CA VAL A 89 -12.89 -8.81 -8.14
C VAL A 89 -11.79 -9.74 -8.64
N THR A 90 -12.12 -10.67 -9.55
CA THR A 90 -11.13 -11.58 -10.15
C THR A 90 -10.05 -10.79 -10.88
N ARG A 91 -10.41 -9.79 -11.68
CA ARG A 91 -9.45 -8.95 -12.40
C ARG A 91 -8.53 -8.21 -11.43
N TYR A 92 -9.07 -7.65 -10.35
CA TYR A 92 -8.31 -6.92 -9.35
C TYR A 92 -7.33 -7.83 -8.59
N ILE A 93 -7.81 -8.93 -7.98
CA ILE A 93 -6.94 -9.83 -7.21
C ILE A 93 -5.91 -10.54 -8.09
N SER A 94 -6.29 -10.92 -9.33
CA SER A 94 -5.34 -11.49 -10.29
C SER A 94 -4.27 -10.48 -10.70
N GLY A 95 -4.65 -9.22 -10.92
CA GLY A 95 -3.70 -8.15 -11.22
C GLY A 95 -2.67 -7.94 -10.11
N LEU A 96 -3.13 -7.91 -8.86
CA LEU A 96 -2.26 -7.83 -7.67
C LEU A 96 -1.31 -9.04 -7.61
N TRP A 97 -1.85 -10.25 -7.75
CA TRP A 97 -1.05 -11.47 -7.67
C TRP A 97 -0.01 -11.54 -8.78
N GLN A 98 -0.38 -11.22 -10.02
CA GLN A 98 0.56 -11.17 -11.14
C GLN A 98 1.68 -10.16 -10.93
N LYS A 99 1.39 -9.02 -10.30
CA LYS A 99 2.42 -8.03 -9.94
C LYS A 99 3.38 -8.59 -8.89
N VAL A 100 2.87 -9.22 -7.84
CA VAL A 100 3.69 -9.87 -6.80
C VAL A 100 4.57 -10.97 -7.41
N LEU A 101 4.00 -11.84 -8.24
CA LEU A 101 4.76 -12.89 -8.94
C LEU A 101 5.86 -12.31 -9.82
N ALA A 102 5.56 -11.23 -10.56
CA ALA A 102 6.53 -10.60 -11.46
C ALA A 102 7.72 -10.02 -10.68
N ASP A 103 7.45 -9.29 -9.61
CA ASP A 103 8.49 -8.63 -8.82
C ASP A 103 9.38 -9.63 -8.07
N VAL A 104 8.76 -10.64 -7.44
CA VAL A 104 9.50 -11.69 -6.74
C VAL A 104 10.28 -12.56 -7.72
N SER A 105 9.69 -12.89 -8.87
CA SER A 105 10.40 -13.60 -9.94
C SER A 105 11.64 -12.84 -10.39
N GLN A 106 11.51 -11.55 -10.61
CA GLN A 106 12.64 -10.69 -11.03
C GLN A 106 13.71 -10.58 -9.94
N SER A 107 13.30 -10.39 -8.69
CA SER A 107 14.24 -10.14 -7.58
C SER A 107 14.96 -11.41 -7.11
N ARG A 108 14.28 -12.56 -7.14
CA ARG A 108 14.81 -13.85 -6.65
C ARG A 108 15.29 -14.79 -7.77
N GLY A 109 15.02 -14.47 -9.03
CA GLY A 109 15.34 -15.36 -10.16
C GLY A 109 14.56 -16.67 -10.12
N ILE A 110 13.30 -16.65 -9.66
CA ILE A 110 12.41 -17.80 -9.60
C ILE A 110 11.36 -17.64 -10.71
N ASN A 111 11.06 -18.73 -11.43
CA ASN A 111 10.00 -18.70 -12.44
C ASN A 111 8.62 -18.41 -11.79
N LYS A 112 7.78 -17.62 -12.47
CA LYS A 112 6.43 -17.26 -11.98
C LYS A 112 5.54 -18.48 -11.75
N ASP A 113 5.61 -19.46 -12.64
CA ASP A 113 4.81 -20.69 -12.52
C ASP A 113 5.24 -21.49 -11.28
N SER A 114 6.55 -21.50 -10.97
CA SER A 114 7.06 -22.12 -9.75
C SER A 114 6.56 -21.38 -8.50
N LEU A 115 6.59 -20.04 -8.51
CA LEU A 115 6.06 -19.25 -7.40
C LEU A 115 4.55 -19.48 -7.20
N ASN A 116 3.80 -19.59 -8.28
CA ASN A 116 2.37 -19.90 -8.20
C ASN A 116 2.15 -21.30 -7.66
N HIS A 117 2.91 -22.29 -8.15
CA HIS A 117 2.85 -23.65 -7.65
C HIS A 117 3.18 -23.77 -6.15
N TYR A 118 4.13 -22.95 -5.65
CA TYR A 118 4.45 -22.90 -4.21
C TYR A 118 3.28 -22.35 -3.39
N ALA A 119 2.53 -21.38 -3.93
CA ALA A 119 1.33 -20.86 -3.29
C ALA A 119 0.20 -21.89 -3.27
N ASP A 120 -0.05 -22.57 -4.39
CA ASP A 120 -1.07 -23.61 -4.52
C ASP A 120 -0.78 -24.81 -3.59
N GLY A 121 0.50 -25.13 -3.39
CA GLY A 121 0.97 -26.20 -2.51
C GLY A 121 0.96 -25.85 -1.02
N LEU A 122 0.55 -24.63 -0.63
CA LEU A 122 0.57 -24.15 0.77
C LEU A 122 1.94 -24.35 1.43
N MET A 123 2.96 -23.77 0.81
CA MET A 123 4.37 -23.91 1.21
C MET A 123 4.65 -23.64 2.71
N VAL A 124 3.77 -22.93 3.39
CA VAL A 124 3.85 -22.65 4.84
C VAL A 124 3.86 -23.92 5.70
N PHE A 125 3.31 -25.01 5.19
CA PHE A 125 3.27 -26.32 5.90
C PHE A 125 4.40 -27.28 5.50
N GLU A 126 5.32 -26.85 4.64
CA GLU A 126 6.42 -27.67 4.19
C GLU A 126 7.69 -27.49 5.02
N ASP A 127 8.66 -28.41 4.88
CA ASP A 127 9.96 -28.31 5.55
C ASP A 127 10.68 -27.01 5.14
N SER A 128 11.08 -26.22 6.15
CA SER A 128 11.81 -24.97 5.95
C SER A 128 13.05 -25.13 5.06
N LYS A 129 13.70 -26.31 5.06
CA LYS A 129 14.89 -26.60 4.22
C LYS A 129 14.60 -26.44 2.72
N LEU A 130 13.34 -26.62 2.30
CA LEU A 130 12.94 -26.42 0.90
C LEU A 130 13.00 -24.97 0.47
N LEU A 131 12.88 -24.00 1.40
CA LEU A 131 12.95 -22.58 1.09
C LEU A 131 14.25 -22.20 0.39
N LYS A 132 15.37 -22.79 0.81
CA LYS A 132 16.68 -22.52 0.19
C LYS A 132 16.81 -23.17 -1.18
N SER A 133 16.40 -24.41 -1.33
CA SER A 133 16.43 -25.13 -2.63
C SER A 133 15.55 -24.47 -3.66
N ARG A 134 14.42 -23.87 -3.22
CA ARG A 134 13.48 -23.09 -4.03
C ARG A 134 13.93 -21.65 -4.26
N LYS A 135 15.08 -21.23 -3.72
CA LYS A 135 15.62 -19.88 -3.81
C LYS A 135 14.75 -18.81 -3.15
N MET A 136 13.82 -19.19 -2.30
CA MET A 136 13.02 -18.25 -1.52
C MET A 136 13.92 -17.52 -0.50
N VAL A 137 14.88 -18.22 0.11
CA VAL A 137 15.87 -17.63 1.01
C VAL A 137 17.29 -18.00 0.57
N ASP A 138 18.28 -17.22 1.01
CA ASP A 138 19.69 -17.45 0.74
C ASP A 138 20.34 -18.34 1.83
N GLY A 139 19.78 -18.36 3.04
CA GLY A 139 20.30 -19.15 4.14
C GLY A 139 19.42 -19.11 5.38
N PHE A 140 19.85 -19.93 6.33
CA PHE A 140 19.25 -20.00 7.66
C PHE A 140 20.26 -19.47 8.67
N CYS A 141 19.80 -18.72 9.65
CA CYS A 141 20.57 -18.34 10.82
C CYS A 141 19.64 -17.97 11.96
N TYR A 142 20.12 -18.11 13.19
CA TYR A 142 19.42 -17.57 14.35
C TYR A 142 19.65 -16.05 14.46
N TYR A 143 18.81 -15.39 15.25
CA TYR A 143 18.88 -13.93 15.39
C TYR A 143 20.23 -13.41 15.91
N ASP A 144 20.86 -14.14 16.81
CA ASP A 144 22.18 -13.81 17.34
C ASP A 144 23.30 -13.97 16.29
N GLU A 145 23.17 -14.89 15.33
CA GLU A 145 24.12 -15.15 14.28
C GLU A 145 24.10 -14.09 13.14
N ILE A 146 22.99 -13.32 13.00
CA ILE A 146 22.84 -12.35 11.90
C ILE A 146 23.94 -11.28 11.95
N ARG A 147 24.44 -10.97 13.13
CA ARG A 147 25.57 -10.04 13.30
C ARG A 147 26.85 -10.55 12.63
N ASP A 148 27.11 -11.83 12.71
CA ASP A 148 28.27 -12.45 12.10
C ASP A 148 28.16 -12.48 10.57
N VAL A 149 26.94 -12.70 10.06
CA VAL A 149 26.64 -12.55 8.62
C VAL A 149 26.98 -11.13 8.16
N VAL A 150 26.55 -10.11 8.91
CA VAL A 150 26.83 -8.71 8.58
C VAL A 150 28.34 -8.40 8.69
N LYS A 151 29.01 -8.85 9.76
CA LYS A 151 30.47 -8.66 9.91
C LYS A 151 31.24 -9.28 8.75
N LYS A 152 30.89 -10.50 8.35
CA LYS A 152 31.48 -11.17 7.19
C LYS A 152 31.31 -10.37 5.91
N GLN A 153 30.13 -9.80 5.70
CA GLN A 153 29.84 -8.97 4.53
C GLN A 153 30.65 -7.65 4.53
N LEU A 154 30.92 -7.11 5.74
CA LEU A 154 31.73 -5.91 5.93
C LEU A 154 33.23 -6.16 5.96
N GLY A 155 33.68 -7.43 5.96
CA GLY A 155 35.11 -7.79 6.11
C GLY A 155 35.65 -7.51 7.52
N LEU A 156 34.77 -7.48 8.54
CA LEU A 156 35.13 -7.26 9.95
C LEU A 156 35.52 -8.57 10.63
N LYS A 157 36.39 -8.46 11.67
CA LYS A 157 36.74 -9.57 12.54
C LYS A 157 35.59 -9.83 13.57
N ALA A 158 35.61 -11.00 14.21
CA ALA A 158 34.62 -11.41 15.18
C ALA A 158 34.46 -10.39 16.32
N ASP A 159 35.53 -9.82 16.83
CA ASP A 159 35.53 -8.88 17.95
C ASP A 159 35.28 -7.41 17.53
N ASP A 160 35.25 -7.13 16.23
CA ASP A 160 35.00 -5.78 15.76
C ASP A 160 33.56 -5.35 16.00
N LYS A 161 33.36 -4.07 16.32
CA LYS A 161 32.03 -3.49 16.46
C LYS A 161 31.47 -3.05 15.11
N ILE A 162 30.22 -3.40 14.84
CA ILE A 162 29.49 -2.85 13.70
C ILE A 162 29.06 -1.41 14.05
N LYS A 163 29.49 -0.44 13.25
CA LYS A 163 28.97 0.93 13.32
C LYS A 163 27.57 0.96 12.77
N GLN A 164 26.61 1.39 13.56
CA GLN A 164 25.19 1.44 13.21
C GLN A 164 24.68 2.87 13.33
N VAL A 165 23.74 3.22 12.49
CA VAL A 165 22.90 4.42 12.60
C VAL A 165 21.45 4.01 12.50
N SER A 166 20.58 4.63 13.29
CA SER A 166 19.13 4.39 13.20
C SER A 166 18.52 5.17 12.02
N MET A 167 17.31 4.82 11.64
CA MET A 167 16.57 5.62 10.65
C MET A 167 16.27 7.02 11.18
N GLU A 168 16.04 7.15 12.49
CA GLU A 168 15.85 8.43 13.17
C GLU A 168 17.09 9.31 13.04
N ASP A 169 18.30 8.73 13.25
CA ASP A 169 19.57 9.46 13.10
C ASP A 169 19.80 9.89 11.65
N VAL A 170 19.46 9.03 10.70
CA VAL A 170 19.55 9.37 9.26
C VAL A 170 18.59 10.50 8.92
N ASN A 171 17.33 10.42 9.36
CA ASN A 171 16.35 11.47 9.10
C ASN A 171 16.73 12.79 9.79
N ALA A 172 17.24 12.75 11.01
CA ALA A 172 17.73 13.94 11.71
C ALA A 172 18.97 14.57 11.07
N ALA A 173 19.76 13.78 10.33
CA ALA A 173 20.92 14.25 9.59
C ALA A 173 20.58 14.83 8.22
N ILE A 174 19.34 14.65 7.74
CA ILE A 174 18.85 15.33 6.54
C ILE A 174 18.56 16.77 6.93
N ASP A 175 19.40 17.68 6.46
CA ASP A 175 19.23 19.10 6.73
C ASP A 175 18.20 19.70 5.76
N ASP A 176 16.96 19.84 6.25
CA ASP A 176 15.86 20.49 5.51
C ASP A 176 15.94 22.04 5.56
N SER A 177 16.94 22.61 6.29
CA SER A 177 17.02 24.07 6.52
C SER A 177 17.44 24.87 5.29
N ASN A 178 17.91 24.23 4.23
CA ASN A 178 18.39 24.85 3.00
C ASN A 178 17.42 24.71 1.80
N ILE A 179 16.14 24.63 2.04
CA ILE A 179 15.13 24.68 0.95
C ILE A 179 15.02 26.12 0.48
N LEU A 180 16.03 26.58 -0.26
CA LEU A 180 16.02 27.88 -0.94
C LEU A 180 15.53 27.67 -2.38
N GLY A 181 14.55 28.47 -2.80
CA GLY A 181 14.08 28.47 -4.19
C GLY A 181 12.68 27.87 -4.38
N ASP A 182 12.38 27.53 -5.61
CA ASP A 182 11.07 27.01 -6.03
C ASP A 182 10.80 25.63 -5.40
N GLN A 183 9.65 25.48 -4.74
CA GLN A 183 9.25 24.29 -4.01
C GLN A 183 8.07 23.58 -4.67
N ILE A 184 7.99 22.27 -4.43
CA ILE A 184 6.83 21.45 -4.75
C ILE A 184 6.24 20.93 -3.44
N ALA A 185 5.00 21.29 -3.15
CA ALA A 185 4.32 20.76 -1.99
C ALA A 185 3.76 19.35 -2.26
N VAL A 186 3.94 18.43 -1.30
CA VAL A 186 3.27 17.13 -1.31
C VAL A 186 2.25 17.12 -0.18
N TYR A 187 0.97 17.13 -0.54
CA TYR A 187 -0.14 17.13 0.40
C TYR A 187 -0.76 15.72 0.48
N TYR A 188 -0.79 15.16 1.68
CA TYR A 188 -1.28 13.80 1.90
C TYR A 188 -2.76 13.80 2.27
N CYS A 189 -3.55 12.99 1.57
CA CYS A 189 -4.97 12.76 1.80
C CYS A 189 -5.18 11.27 2.07
N SER A 190 -5.23 10.87 3.34
CA SER A 190 -5.43 9.48 3.77
C SER A 190 -6.69 9.32 4.62
N GLY A 191 -7.38 8.20 4.50
CA GLY A 191 -8.55 7.86 5.31
C GLY A 191 -9.89 8.25 4.69
N SER A 192 -10.94 8.33 5.53
CA SER A 192 -12.30 8.63 5.08
C SER A 192 -12.55 10.12 4.89
N ILE A 193 -13.24 10.49 3.82
CA ILE A 193 -13.63 11.90 3.56
C ILE A 193 -14.85 12.25 4.41
N VAL A 194 -14.72 13.32 5.19
CA VAL A 194 -15.75 13.83 6.11
C VAL A 194 -15.88 15.34 6.02
N SER A 195 -17.07 15.87 6.32
CA SER A 195 -17.31 17.33 6.39
C SER A 195 -16.69 17.96 7.64
N THR A 196 -16.75 17.23 8.76
CA THR A 196 -16.18 17.62 10.06
C THR A 196 -15.51 16.41 10.70
N ALA A 197 -14.43 16.67 11.43
CA ALA A 197 -13.74 15.60 12.15
C ALA A 197 -14.69 14.91 13.13
N THR A 198 -14.73 13.59 13.06
CA THR A 198 -15.52 12.75 13.99
C THR A 198 -14.57 11.94 14.85
N PRO A 199 -14.76 11.93 16.18
CA PRO A 199 -13.99 11.05 17.05
C PRO A 199 -14.22 9.59 16.66
N SER A 200 -13.15 8.82 16.45
CA SER A 200 -13.27 7.37 16.27
C SER A 200 -13.39 6.69 17.64
N LEU A 201 -14.34 5.77 17.76
CA LEU A 201 -14.51 4.95 18.97
C LEU A 201 -13.45 3.82 19.06
N TYR A 202 -12.73 3.55 17.96
CA TYR A 202 -11.80 2.41 17.83
C TYR A 202 -10.35 2.81 17.50
N GLY A 203 -9.95 4.03 17.84
CA GLY A 203 -8.59 4.54 17.62
C GLY A 203 -8.55 5.77 16.71
N ASN A 204 -7.36 6.23 16.40
CA ASN A 204 -7.13 7.37 15.50
C ASN A 204 -7.25 6.91 14.04
N GLU A 205 -8.46 6.85 13.50
CA GLU A 205 -8.64 6.68 12.06
C GLU A 205 -8.29 7.98 11.35
N GLU A 206 -7.44 7.91 10.34
CA GLU A 206 -7.12 9.05 9.49
C GLU A 206 -8.39 9.52 8.77
N GLN A 207 -8.59 10.84 8.73
CA GLN A 207 -9.73 11.47 8.10
C GLN A 207 -9.29 12.62 7.20
N ILE A 208 -9.93 12.71 6.04
CA ILE A 208 -9.79 13.82 5.11
C ILE A 208 -10.93 14.79 5.42
N VAL A 209 -10.64 15.77 6.28
CA VAL A 209 -11.64 16.76 6.71
C VAL A 209 -11.71 17.87 5.67
N SER A 210 -12.85 18.04 4.99
CA SER A 210 -12.97 18.94 3.85
C SER A 210 -12.64 20.38 4.17
N THR A 211 -13.06 20.89 5.33
CA THR A 211 -12.78 22.27 5.74
C THR A 211 -11.29 22.54 5.93
N THR A 212 -10.55 21.57 6.48
CA THR A 212 -9.09 21.65 6.64
C THR A 212 -8.40 21.62 5.29
N VAL A 213 -8.73 20.59 4.46
CA VAL A 213 -8.13 20.44 3.12
C VAL A 213 -8.34 21.67 2.25
N ILE A 214 -9.56 22.24 2.24
CA ILE A 214 -9.86 23.43 1.45
C ILE A 214 -8.98 24.61 1.88
N LYS A 215 -8.85 24.83 3.19
CA LYS A 215 -8.01 25.89 3.73
C LYS A 215 -6.54 25.66 3.34
N ASP A 216 -6.03 24.47 3.55
CA ASP A 216 -4.62 24.15 3.25
C ASP A 216 -4.32 24.31 1.74
N LEU A 217 -5.24 23.89 0.86
CA LEU A 217 -5.09 24.07 -0.59
C LEU A 217 -5.13 25.55 -1.01
N GLN A 218 -5.90 26.39 -0.30
CA GLN A 218 -5.89 27.83 -0.50
C GLN A 218 -4.55 28.44 -0.08
N ASP A 219 -4.08 28.10 1.11
CA ASP A 219 -2.79 28.56 1.65
C ASP A 219 -1.63 28.16 0.70
N LEU A 220 -1.61 26.90 0.21
CA LEU A 220 -0.65 26.44 -0.81
C LEU A 220 -0.78 27.21 -2.13
N GLY A 221 -1.99 27.62 -2.47
CA GLY A 221 -2.27 28.44 -3.67
C GLY A 221 -1.69 29.85 -3.58
N ASP A 222 -1.65 30.41 -2.39
CA ASP A 222 -1.23 31.78 -2.14
C ASP A 222 0.28 31.90 -1.79
N ASP A 223 0.93 30.80 -1.42
CA ASP A 223 2.37 30.77 -1.14
C ASP A 223 3.20 30.84 -2.43
N GLU A 224 3.88 31.97 -2.65
CA GLU A 224 4.68 32.21 -3.86
C GLU A 224 5.89 31.27 -4.01
N SER A 225 6.39 30.67 -2.92
CA SER A 225 7.49 29.71 -2.98
C SER A 225 7.07 28.37 -3.55
N ILE A 226 5.80 28.00 -3.44
CA ILE A 226 5.22 26.77 -3.96
C ILE A 226 4.87 26.93 -5.44
N LYS A 227 5.51 26.15 -6.31
CA LYS A 227 5.28 26.22 -7.79
C LYS A 227 4.37 25.13 -8.33
N ALA A 228 4.24 24.04 -7.62
CA ALA A 228 3.34 22.95 -7.97
C ALA A 228 2.91 22.18 -6.71
N VAL A 229 1.77 21.46 -6.80
CA VAL A 229 1.26 20.67 -5.69
C VAL A 229 1.02 19.23 -6.16
N VAL A 230 1.50 18.27 -5.38
CA VAL A 230 1.19 16.85 -5.52
C VAL A 230 0.20 16.46 -4.44
N LEU A 231 -0.99 16.01 -4.83
CA LEU A 231 -1.96 15.41 -3.90
C LEU A 231 -1.72 13.90 -3.85
N ARG A 232 -1.18 13.41 -2.74
CA ARG A 232 -1.01 11.98 -2.49
C ARG A 232 -2.25 11.43 -1.82
N ILE A 233 -3.07 10.66 -2.57
CA ILE A 233 -4.38 10.19 -2.14
C ILE A 233 -4.34 8.69 -1.84
N ASN A 234 -4.80 8.30 -0.64
CA ASN A 234 -5.02 6.91 -0.25
C ASN A 234 -6.34 6.81 0.54
N SER A 235 -7.47 6.68 -0.16
CA SER A 235 -8.80 6.79 0.43
C SER A 235 -9.84 5.99 -0.35
N GLY A 236 -10.77 5.37 0.38
CA GLY A 236 -11.97 4.73 -0.21
C GLY A 236 -13.09 5.72 -0.55
N GLY A 237 -12.88 7.02 -0.28
CA GLY A 237 -13.90 8.05 -0.43
C GLY A 237 -14.58 8.37 0.90
N GLY A 238 -15.84 8.81 0.84
CA GLY A 238 -16.63 9.18 2.02
C GLY A 238 -17.79 10.09 1.65
N ASP A 239 -17.99 11.15 2.43
CA ASP A 239 -19.07 12.13 2.24
C ASP A 239 -19.02 12.77 0.86
N ALA A 240 -20.12 12.69 0.12
CA ALA A 240 -20.19 13.16 -1.26
C ALA A 240 -20.12 14.70 -1.36
N TYR A 241 -20.75 15.41 -0.42
CA TYR A 241 -20.71 16.87 -0.39
C TYR A 241 -19.30 17.38 -0.06
N ALA A 242 -18.66 16.79 0.94
CA ALA A 242 -17.27 17.10 1.30
C ALA A 242 -16.32 16.86 0.10
N SER A 243 -16.51 15.77 -0.63
CA SER A 243 -15.73 15.44 -1.83
C SER A 243 -15.88 16.47 -2.93
N GLU A 244 -17.10 16.96 -3.15
CA GLU A 244 -17.39 18.05 -4.11
C GLU A 244 -16.66 19.34 -3.71
N GLN A 245 -16.72 19.72 -2.43
CA GLN A 245 -16.06 20.92 -1.95
C GLN A 245 -14.53 20.84 -2.12
N ILE A 246 -13.94 19.68 -1.85
CA ILE A 246 -12.50 19.45 -2.08
C ILE A 246 -12.19 19.48 -3.59
N TRP A 247 -12.98 18.82 -4.42
CA TRP A 247 -12.83 18.88 -5.88
C TRP A 247 -12.80 20.34 -6.38
N ARG A 248 -13.71 21.16 -5.87
CA ARG A 248 -13.77 22.59 -6.21
C ARG A 248 -12.46 23.30 -5.81
N ALA A 249 -11.95 23.04 -4.59
CA ALA A 249 -10.71 23.64 -4.12
C ALA A 249 -9.49 23.19 -4.96
N VAL A 250 -9.43 21.90 -5.31
CA VAL A 250 -8.39 21.34 -6.21
C VAL A 250 -8.46 22.02 -7.58
N SER A 251 -9.66 22.19 -8.13
CA SER A 251 -9.88 22.86 -9.42
C SER A 251 -9.43 24.32 -9.40
N GLU A 252 -9.71 25.05 -8.33
CA GLU A 252 -9.27 26.46 -8.18
C GLU A 252 -7.75 26.55 -8.01
N LEU A 253 -7.15 25.66 -7.19
CA LEU A 253 -5.71 25.59 -7.05
C LEU A 253 -5.03 25.30 -8.40
N ASN A 254 -5.58 24.37 -9.18
CA ASN A 254 -5.03 23.99 -10.48
C ASN A 254 -5.06 25.10 -11.53
N LYS A 255 -5.89 26.14 -11.34
CA LYS A 255 -5.84 27.37 -12.16
C LYS A 255 -4.65 28.27 -11.80
N LYS A 256 -4.24 28.26 -10.52
CA LYS A 256 -3.12 29.06 -10.02
C LYS A 256 -1.78 28.33 -10.23
N LYS A 257 -1.72 27.05 -9.93
CA LYS A 257 -0.50 26.22 -9.92
C LYS A 257 -0.80 24.82 -10.44
N PRO A 258 0.13 24.15 -11.14
CA PRO A 258 -0.07 22.76 -11.56
C PRO A 258 -0.36 21.85 -10.37
N VAL A 259 -1.46 21.11 -10.43
CA VAL A 259 -1.82 20.09 -9.44
C VAL A 259 -1.71 18.71 -10.11
N VAL A 260 -0.95 17.80 -9.49
CA VAL A 260 -0.81 16.40 -9.89
C VAL A 260 -1.33 15.51 -8.78
N VAL A 261 -2.21 14.59 -9.11
CA VAL A 261 -2.66 13.54 -8.17
C VAL A 261 -1.77 12.32 -8.32
N SER A 262 -1.32 11.79 -7.19
CA SER A 262 -0.63 10.50 -7.06
C SER A 262 -1.48 9.57 -6.19
N MET A 263 -2.13 8.59 -6.81
CA MET A 263 -2.98 7.64 -6.11
C MET A 263 -2.15 6.55 -5.43
N GLY A 264 -2.54 6.19 -4.21
CA GLY A 264 -1.97 5.12 -3.40
C GLY A 264 -2.53 3.74 -3.73
N GLY A 265 -2.75 2.92 -2.70
CA GLY A 265 -3.39 1.61 -2.84
C GLY A 265 -4.86 1.72 -3.22
N MET A 266 -5.53 2.80 -2.78
CA MET A 266 -6.94 3.07 -3.09
C MET A 266 -7.17 4.56 -3.34
N ALA A 267 -7.99 4.87 -4.35
CA ALA A 267 -8.55 6.20 -4.59
C ALA A 267 -9.93 6.04 -5.23
N ALA A 268 -10.91 5.60 -4.44
CA ALA A 268 -12.23 5.23 -4.92
C ALA A 268 -13.30 6.24 -4.52
N SER A 269 -14.46 6.22 -5.22
CA SER A 269 -15.62 7.06 -4.88
C SER A 269 -15.25 8.55 -4.73
N GLY A 270 -15.50 9.17 -3.58
CA GLY A 270 -15.18 10.57 -3.29
C GLY A 270 -13.70 10.93 -3.48
N ALA A 271 -12.79 9.98 -3.23
CA ALA A 271 -11.35 10.19 -3.44
C ALA A 271 -11.00 10.28 -4.93
N TYR A 272 -11.63 9.48 -5.77
CA TYR A 272 -11.52 9.64 -7.22
C TYR A 272 -12.16 10.95 -7.67
N TYR A 273 -13.34 11.30 -7.10
CA TYR A 273 -14.05 12.51 -7.44
C TYR A 273 -13.21 13.78 -7.18
N MET A 274 -12.65 13.91 -5.97
CA MET A 274 -11.81 15.07 -5.67
C MET A 274 -10.55 15.17 -6.54
N SER A 275 -10.05 14.05 -7.07
CA SER A 275 -8.86 14.02 -7.91
C SER A 275 -9.08 14.59 -9.31
N MET A 276 -10.32 14.63 -9.80
CA MET A 276 -10.63 15.07 -11.16
C MET A 276 -10.43 16.56 -11.40
N GLY A 277 -10.24 17.37 -10.35
CA GLY A 277 -9.86 18.77 -10.45
C GLY A 277 -8.40 19.01 -10.83
N ALA A 278 -7.55 17.99 -10.78
CA ALA A 278 -6.13 18.09 -11.04
C ALA A 278 -5.79 18.09 -12.54
N ARG A 279 -4.60 18.59 -12.88
CA ARG A 279 -4.07 18.58 -14.26
C ARG A 279 -3.70 17.19 -14.75
N TYR A 280 -3.11 16.36 -13.86
CA TYR A 280 -2.72 14.99 -14.16
C TYR A 280 -3.09 14.09 -12.97
N VAL A 281 -3.53 12.89 -13.32
CA VAL A 281 -3.84 11.84 -12.33
C VAL A 281 -2.97 10.63 -12.65
N MET A 282 -2.19 10.19 -11.66
CA MET A 282 -1.29 9.05 -11.75
C MET A 282 -1.76 7.97 -10.78
N ALA A 283 -1.86 6.74 -11.25
CA ALA A 283 -2.19 5.57 -10.45
C ALA A 283 -1.16 4.47 -10.63
N GLN A 284 -1.03 3.61 -9.64
CA GLN A 284 -0.27 2.37 -9.76
C GLN A 284 -1.12 1.30 -10.47
N PRO A 285 -0.51 0.31 -11.14
CA PRO A 285 -1.25 -0.83 -11.72
C PRO A 285 -2.10 -1.58 -10.68
N THR A 286 -1.78 -1.40 -9.40
CA THR A 286 -2.44 -2.03 -8.26
C THR A 286 -3.38 -1.09 -7.50
N THR A 287 -3.58 0.13 -7.96
CA THR A 287 -4.52 1.08 -7.34
C THR A 287 -5.97 0.62 -7.59
N LEU A 288 -6.76 0.56 -6.54
CA LEU A 288 -8.20 0.36 -6.61
C LEU A 288 -8.90 1.71 -6.72
N THR A 289 -9.68 1.90 -7.80
CA THR A 289 -10.46 3.13 -8.06
C THR A 289 -11.94 2.85 -8.18
#